data_6b97e3c6e321345a12915f48d4432ca4
#
_entry.id   6b97e3c6e321345a12915f48d4432ca4
#
_cell.length_a   1.000
_cell.length_b   1.000
_cell.length_c   1.000
_cell.angle_alpha   90.00
_cell.angle_beta   90.00
_cell.angle_gamma   90.00
#
_symmetry.space_group_name_H-M   'P 1'
#
loop_
_entity.id
_entity.type
_entity.pdbx_description
1 polymer ?
#
loop_
_entity_poly.entity_id
_entity_poly.type
_entity_poly.pdbx_seq_one_letter_code
_entity_poly.pdbx_strand_id
1 'polypeptide(L)'
;SLIEPVFYIEPTHNTRGSYLWVLLKIENVPHLLNIILFSIVGVVFIEIWRFYLRRKRNSFWINAFIHLFLAGLLANLIDNAFWGGSLDYITIKPLYTFDLKDLFITLCELFLITELVDNRLLRRMFTMPKEESKALNRDFIRFIKEDLRIFRKKEE
;
A
#
# COMPACT_ATOMS: atom_id res chain seq x y z
N SER A 1 12.90 -5.01 42.29
CA SER A 1 12.01 -4.61 41.16
C SER A 1 12.59 -5.20 39.90
N LEU A 2 11.92 -6.21 39.38
CA LEU A 2 12.24 -6.74 38.05
C LEU A 2 11.91 -5.64 37.03
N ILE A 3 12.91 -5.13 36.33
CA ILE A 3 12.71 -4.22 35.21
C ILE A 3 12.05 -5.07 34.14
N GLU A 4 10.77 -4.86 33.87
CA GLU A 4 10.07 -5.53 32.77
C GLU A 4 10.78 -5.15 31.45
N PRO A 5 10.98 -6.11 30.53
CA PRO A 5 11.59 -5.80 29.26
C PRO A 5 10.68 -4.81 28.49
N VAL A 6 11.31 -3.76 27.94
CA VAL A 6 10.63 -2.76 27.13
C VAL A 6 10.22 -3.35 25.76
N PHE A 7 10.97 -4.33 25.29
CA PHE A 7 10.78 -4.99 24.00
C PHE A 7 10.64 -6.51 24.20
N TYR A 8 9.58 -7.09 23.64
CA TYR A 8 9.37 -8.54 23.66
C TYR A 8 8.54 -8.99 22.46
N ILE A 9 8.62 -10.29 22.16
CA ILE A 9 7.87 -10.92 21.07
C ILE A 9 6.72 -11.70 21.70
N GLU A 10 5.49 -11.25 21.47
CA GLU A 10 4.28 -11.90 21.95
C GLU A 10 3.19 -11.83 20.84
N PRO A 11 2.86 -12.98 20.22
CA PRO A 11 1.84 -12.98 19.17
C PRO A 11 0.47 -12.56 19.73
N THR A 12 -0.09 -11.52 19.12
CA THR A 12 -1.42 -10.99 19.47
C THR A 12 -2.29 -11.01 18.22
N HIS A 13 -3.45 -11.63 18.30
CA HIS A 13 -4.39 -11.68 17.18
C HIS A 13 -5.26 -10.42 17.18
N ASN A 14 -5.04 -9.55 16.21
CA ASN A 14 -5.78 -8.32 16.03
C ASN A 14 -6.96 -8.54 15.07
N THR A 15 -8.15 -8.70 15.62
CA THR A 15 -9.39 -8.90 14.87
C THR A 15 -10.12 -7.61 14.53
N ARG A 16 -9.64 -6.45 15.02
CA ARG A 16 -10.28 -5.13 14.77
C ARG A 16 -10.12 -4.66 13.34
N GLY A 17 -9.37 -5.39 12.52
CA GLY A 17 -9.11 -5.05 11.12
C GLY A 17 -8.05 -3.96 10.95
N SER A 18 -7.92 -3.45 9.73
CA SER A 18 -6.94 -2.42 9.42
C SER A 18 -7.32 -1.08 10.06
N TYR A 19 -6.31 -0.25 10.33
CA TYR A 19 -6.48 1.12 10.83
C TYR A 19 -7.49 1.95 10.00
N LEU A 20 -7.60 1.66 8.71
CA LEU A 20 -8.57 2.30 7.82
C LEU A 20 -10.02 2.09 8.28
N TRP A 21 -10.39 0.88 8.70
CA TRP A 21 -11.74 0.59 9.18
C TRP A 21 -12.05 1.27 10.50
N VAL A 22 -11.05 1.31 11.39
CA VAL A 22 -11.15 2.06 12.66
C VAL A 22 -11.39 3.53 12.38
N LEU A 23 -10.66 4.12 11.44
CA LEU A 23 -10.81 5.54 11.05
C LEU A 23 -12.19 5.81 10.43
N LEU A 24 -12.69 4.89 9.60
CA LEU A 24 -14.02 4.99 8.98
C LEU A 24 -15.17 4.59 9.90
N LYS A 25 -14.86 4.16 11.14
CA LYS A 25 -15.84 3.66 12.13
C LYS A 25 -16.69 2.50 11.60
N ILE A 26 -16.10 1.66 10.76
CA ILE A 26 -16.75 0.47 10.21
C ILE A 26 -16.31 -0.73 11.05
N GLU A 27 -17.26 -1.32 11.73
CA GLU A 27 -17.04 -2.52 12.55
C GLU A 27 -17.41 -3.79 11.78
N ASN A 28 -16.78 -4.92 12.14
CA ASN A 28 -17.12 -6.24 11.60
C ASN A 28 -17.02 -6.37 10.07
N VAL A 29 -15.95 -5.86 9.49
CA VAL A 29 -15.69 -6.03 8.04
C VAL A 29 -15.38 -7.51 7.75
N PRO A 30 -16.12 -8.18 6.84
CA PRO A 30 -15.84 -9.55 6.47
C PRO A 30 -14.42 -9.71 5.91
N HIS A 31 -13.68 -10.75 6.34
CA HIS A 31 -12.30 -11.00 5.88
C HIS A 31 -12.20 -11.11 4.35
N LEU A 32 -13.18 -11.76 3.72
CA LEU A 32 -13.24 -11.85 2.26
C LEU A 32 -13.29 -10.48 1.59
N LEU A 33 -14.05 -9.54 2.17
CA LEU A 33 -14.12 -8.16 1.66
C LEU A 33 -12.77 -7.46 1.80
N ASN A 34 -12.05 -7.66 2.92
CA ASN A 34 -10.69 -7.16 3.09
C ASN A 34 -9.75 -7.69 2.01
N ILE A 35 -9.75 -9.00 1.77
CA ILE A 35 -8.91 -9.65 0.75
C ILE A 35 -9.20 -9.04 -0.63
N ILE A 36 -10.47 -8.94 -1.02
CA ILE A 36 -10.86 -8.38 -2.31
C ILE A 36 -10.41 -6.93 -2.43
N LEU A 37 -10.65 -6.12 -1.41
CA LEU A 37 -10.36 -4.69 -1.42
C LEU A 37 -8.85 -4.43 -1.50
N PHE A 38 -8.05 -5.12 -0.68
CA PHE A 38 -6.60 -5.00 -0.71
C PHE A 38 -5.99 -5.55 -2.01
N SER A 39 -6.58 -6.60 -2.59
CA SER A 39 -6.17 -7.09 -3.92
C SER A 39 -6.41 -6.04 -5.01
N ILE A 40 -7.58 -5.39 -5.01
CA ILE A 40 -7.89 -4.29 -5.95
C ILE A 40 -6.92 -3.14 -5.76
N VAL A 41 -6.66 -2.72 -4.52
CA VAL A 41 -5.70 -1.66 -4.19
C VAL A 41 -4.32 -2.02 -4.73
N GLY A 42 -3.86 -3.26 -4.55
CA GLY A 42 -2.58 -3.73 -5.08
C GLY A 42 -2.48 -3.61 -6.59
N VAL A 43 -3.50 -4.07 -7.32
CA VAL A 43 -3.56 -3.96 -8.79
C VAL A 43 -3.52 -2.50 -9.23
N VAL A 44 -4.32 -1.64 -8.60
CA VAL A 44 -4.35 -0.20 -8.92
C VAL A 44 -2.98 0.45 -8.71
N PHE A 45 -2.29 0.15 -7.61
CA PHE A 45 -0.96 0.70 -7.35
C PHE A 45 0.10 0.19 -8.33
N ILE A 46 0.04 -1.07 -8.74
CA ILE A 46 0.92 -1.62 -9.78
C ILE A 46 0.71 -0.87 -11.10
N GLU A 47 -0.54 -0.62 -11.51
CA GLU A 47 -0.82 0.09 -12.75
C GLU A 47 -0.40 1.56 -12.71
N ILE A 48 -0.61 2.24 -11.58
CA ILE A 48 -0.13 3.60 -11.36
C ILE A 48 1.41 3.66 -11.45
N TRP A 49 2.11 2.72 -10.79
CA TRP A 49 3.56 2.63 -10.83
C TRP A 49 4.08 2.37 -12.25
N ARG A 50 3.49 1.41 -12.98
CA ARG A 50 3.85 1.11 -14.38
C ARG A 50 3.65 2.32 -15.29
N PHE A 51 2.53 3.03 -15.13
CA PHE A 51 2.25 4.27 -15.86
C PHE A 51 3.27 5.38 -15.52
N TYR A 52 3.61 5.52 -14.24
CA TYR A 52 4.62 6.46 -13.78
C TYR A 52 5.99 6.18 -14.42
N LEU A 53 6.44 4.94 -14.43
CA LEU A 53 7.72 4.53 -15.02
C LEU A 53 7.78 4.80 -16.54
N ARG A 54 6.67 4.66 -17.26
CA ARG A 54 6.62 5.01 -18.69
C ARG A 54 6.82 6.50 -18.96
N ARG A 55 6.49 7.36 -18.02
CA ARG A 55 6.58 8.80 -18.18
C ARG A 55 7.83 9.42 -17.59
N LYS A 56 8.42 8.78 -16.62
CA LYS A 56 9.57 9.29 -15.89
C LYS A 56 10.73 8.30 -15.90
N ARG A 57 11.91 8.86 -15.69
CA ARG A 57 13.11 8.08 -15.48
C ARG A 57 12.95 7.25 -14.20
N ASN A 58 13.40 6.00 -14.24
CA ASN A 58 13.39 5.08 -13.12
C ASN A 58 14.04 5.73 -11.88
N SER A 59 13.31 5.80 -10.77
CA SER A 59 13.76 6.37 -9.51
C SER A 59 13.92 5.25 -8.47
N PHE A 60 14.97 5.32 -7.69
CA PHE A 60 15.17 4.39 -6.57
C PHE A 60 13.99 4.46 -5.58
N TRP A 61 13.54 5.66 -5.25
CA TRP A 61 12.50 5.89 -4.24
C TRP A 61 11.15 5.27 -4.62
N ILE A 62 10.71 5.45 -5.87
CA ILE A 62 9.44 4.87 -6.33
C ILE A 62 9.51 3.34 -6.44
N ASN A 63 10.67 2.78 -6.79
CA ASN A 63 10.84 1.34 -6.79
C ASN A 63 10.88 0.78 -5.37
N ALA A 64 11.61 1.39 -4.45
CA ALA A 64 11.60 0.99 -3.05
C ALA A 64 10.18 1.06 -2.46
N PHE A 65 9.46 2.16 -2.73
CA PHE A 65 8.05 2.29 -2.35
C PHE A 65 7.22 1.10 -2.81
N ILE A 66 7.19 0.79 -4.10
CA ILE A 66 6.30 -0.25 -4.61
C ILE A 66 6.65 -1.65 -4.09
N HIS A 67 7.95 -1.97 -3.94
CA HIS A 67 8.35 -3.28 -3.41
C HIS A 67 7.96 -3.44 -1.93
N LEU A 68 8.18 -2.42 -1.11
CA LEU A 68 7.77 -2.45 0.30
C LEU A 68 6.25 -2.45 0.45
N PHE A 69 5.55 -1.66 -0.36
CA PHE A 69 4.09 -1.65 -0.39
C PHE A 69 3.53 -3.04 -0.74
N LEU A 70 4.04 -3.67 -1.79
CA LEU A 70 3.60 -5.02 -2.19
C LEU A 70 3.97 -6.07 -1.15
N ALA A 71 5.12 -5.97 -0.50
CA ALA A 71 5.50 -6.88 0.58
C ALA A 71 4.54 -6.76 1.77
N GLY A 72 4.25 -5.53 2.23
CA GLY A 72 3.27 -5.29 3.29
C GLY A 72 1.85 -5.72 2.92
N LEU A 73 1.45 -5.46 1.67
CA LEU A 73 0.15 -5.88 1.13
C LEU A 73 0.01 -7.41 1.10
N LEU A 74 1.01 -8.12 0.60
CA LEU A 74 1.01 -9.59 0.55
C LEU A 74 0.98 -10.18 1.96
N ALA A 75 1.74 -9.66 2.90
CA ALA A 75 1.69 -10.08 4.29
C ALA A 75 0.28 -9.89 4.88
N ASN A 76 -0.35 -8.74 4.63
CA ASN A 76 -1.72 -8.47 5.07
C ASN A 76 -2.73 -9.45 4.43
N LEU A 77 -2.60 -9.77 3.14
CA LEU A 77 -3.47 -10.74 2.47
C LEU A 77 -3.31 -12.14 3.04
N ILE A 78 -2.08 -12.56 3.34
CA ILE A 78 -1.78 -13.84 4.00
C ILE A 78 -2.42 -13.89 5.38
N ASP A 79 -2.25 -12.87 6.19
CA ASP A 79 -2.83 -12.79 7.52
C ASP A 79 -4.36 -12.91 7.48
N ASN A 80 -5.01 -12.16 6.60
CA ASN A 80 -6.46 -12.23 6.44
C ASN A 80 -6.94 -13.59 5.91
N ALA A 81 -6.18 -14.23 5.03
CA ALA A 81 -6.56 -15.52 4.44
C ALA A 81 -6.42 -16.69 5.44
N PHE A 82 -5.38 -16.70 6.27
CA PHE A 82 -5.05 -17.81 7.14
C PHE A 82 -5.53 -17.63 8.58
N TRP A 83 -5.54 -16.40 9.08
CA TRP A 83 -5.91 -16.12 10.49
C TRP A 83 -7.17 -15.27 10.62
N GLY A 84 -7.73 -14.78 9.53
CA GLY A 84 -8.93 -13.94 9.58
C GLY A 84 -8.74 -12.61 10.29
N GLY A 85 -7.53 -12.08 10.31
CA GLY A 85 -7.16 -10.83 10.96
C GLY A 85 -5.66 -10.58 10.85
N SER A 86 -5.15 -9.58 11.57
CA SER A 86 -3.72 -9.28 11.62
C SER A 86 -3.05 -10.04 12.77
N LEU A 87 -1.87 -10.59 12.52
CA LEU A 87 -1.02 -11.19 13.55
C LEU A 87 0.10 -10.20 13.90
N ASP A 88 -0.08 -9.48 15.01
CA ASP A 88 0.90 -8.54 15.53
C ASP A 88 1.75 -9.25 16.59
N TYR A 89 3.09 -9.14 16.55
CA TYR A 89 3.96 -9.93 17.41
C TYR A 89 5.13 -9.18 18.03
N ILE A 90 5.36 -7.92 17.69
CA ILE A 90 6.40 -7.08 18.25
C ILE A 90 5.76 -6.08 19.19
N THR A 91 6.02 -6.19 20.50
CA THR A 91 5.46 -5.29 21.51
C THR A 91 6.55 -4.40 22.09
N ILE A 92 6.28 -3.08 22.10
CA ILE A 92 7.09 -2.06 22.78
C ILE A 92 6.24 -1.44 23.88
N LYS A 93 6.48 -1.81 25.13
CA LYS A 93 5.77 -1.22 26.27
C LYS A 93 6.27 0.21 26.57
N PRO A 94 5.38 1.14 26.95
CA PRO A 94 3.93 1.06 27.04
C PRO A 94 3.21 1.48 25.75
N LEU A 95 3.89 1.49 24.59
CA LEU A 95 3.43 2.14 23.37
C LEU A 95 2.39 1.31 22.61
N TYR A 96 2.84 0.29 21.89
CA TYR A 96 1.95 -0.48 21.01
C TYR A 96 2.56 -1.82 20.59
N THR A 97 1.71 -2.70 20.06
CA THR A 97 2.11 -3.94 19.39
C THR A 97 1.94 -3.76 17.90
N PHE A 98 2.91 -4.23 17.12
CA PHE A 98 2.97 -4.14 15.66
C PHE A 98 3.67 -5.36 15.07
N ASP A 99 3.75 -5.42 13.76
CA ASP A 99 4.49 -6.46 13.06
C ASP A 99 5.41 -5.91 11.95
N LEU A 100 6.01 -6.82 11.20
CA LEU A 100 6.93 -6.46 10.13
C LEU A 100 6.22 -5.78 8.94
N LYS A 101 4.95 -6.11 8.68
CA LYS A 101 4.18 -5.45 7.60
C LYS A 101 3.92 -3.98 7.91
N ASP A 102 3.69 -3.63 9.18
CA ASP A 102 3.51 -2.24 9.61
C ASP A 102 4.78 -1.43 9.38
N LEU A 103 5.95 -2.04 9.64
CA LEU A 103 7.24 -1.44 9.31
C LEU A 103 7.39 -1.22 7.79
N PHE A 104 7.02 -2.20 6.96
CA PHE A 104 7.08 -2.07 5.51
C PHE A 104 6.16 -0.95 5.00
N ILE A 105 4.95 -0.84 5.53
CA ILE A 105 4.01 0.22 5.17
C ILE A 105 4.55 1.58 5.59
N THR A 106 5.07 1.72 6.81
CA THR A 106 5.68 2.97 7.29
C THR A 106 6.87 3.39 6.42
N LEU A 107 7.76 2.45 6.07
CA LEU A 107 8.89 2.72 5.19
C LEU A 107 8.44 3.08 3.77
N CYS A 108 7.42 2.42 3.23
CA CYS A 108 6.92 2.75 1.89
C CYS A 108 6.33 4.16 1.85
N GLU A 109 5.62 4.60 2.89
CA GLU A 109 5.12 5.97 3.00
C GLU A 109 6.28 6.99 2.99
N LEU A 110 7.35 6.71 3.74
CA LEU A 110 8.55 7.56 3.76
C LEU A 110 9.18 7.67 2.37
N PHE A 111 9.34 6.56 1.65
CA PHE A 111 9.91 6.57 0.30
C PHE A 111 9.00 7.27 -0.71
N LEU A 112 7.69 7.12 -0.57
CA LEU A 112 6.73 7.87 -1.40
C LEU A 112 6.86 9.39 -1.16
N ILE A 113 6.89 9.82 0.09
CA ILE A 113 7.08 11.23 0.44
C ILE A 113 8.40 11.76 -0.12
N THR A 114 9.49 10.99 0.02
CA THR A 114 10.80 11.36 -0.52
C THR A 114 10.74 11.54 -2.05
N GLU A 115 10.11 10.60 -2.77
CA GLU A 115 9.90 10.71 -4.23
C GLU A 115 9.09 11.95 -4.60
N LEU A 116 8.01 12.24 -3.88
CA LEU A 116 7.16 13.39 -4.13
C LEU A 116 7.89 14.72 -3.90
N VAL A 117 8.76 14.78 -2.89
CA VAL A 117 9.56 15.97 -2.58
C VAL A 117 10.69 16.13 -3.59
N ASP A 118 11.49 15.09 -3.84
CA ASP A 118 12.64 15.10 -4.74
C ASP A 118 12.24 15.50 -6.17
N ASN A 119 11.14 14.95 -6.67
CA ASN A 119 10.62 15.24 -8.00
C ASN A 119 9.73 16.48 -8.08
N ARG A 120 9.56 17.23 -7.00
CA ARG A 120 8.65 18.37 -6.90
C ARG A 120 7.22 18.04 -7.36
N LEU A 121 6.84 16.78 -7.30
CA LEU A 121 5.53 16.30 -7.73
C LEU A 121 4.40 16.88 -6.90
N LEU A 122 4.60 17.00 -5.59
CA LEU A 122 3.63 17.63 -4.70
C LEU A 122 3.27 19.02 -5.20
N ARG A 123 4.30 19.88 -5.43
CA ARG A 123 4.07 21.24 -5.94
C ARG A 123 3.34 21.22 -7.27
N ARG A 124 3.73 20.33 -8.19
CA ARG A 124 3.13 20.22 -9.51
C ARG A 124 1.67 19.75 -9.44
N MET A 125 1.32 18.83 -8.55
CA MET A 125 -0.07 18.39 -8.36
C MET A 125 -1.00 19.53 -7.96
N PHE A 126 -0.55 20.45 -7.08
CA PHE A 126 -1.34 21.59 -6.65
C PHE A 126 -1.39 22.74 -7.67
N THR A 127 -0.42 22.81 -8.60
CA THR A 127 -0.33 23.89 -9.58
C THR A 127 -0.71 23.48 -11.00
N MET A 128 -1.05 22.19 -11.21
CA MET A 128 -1.37 21.66 -12.53
C MET A 128 -2.68 22.27 -13.07
N PRO A 129 -2.67 22.85 -14.28
CA PRO A 129 -3.89 23.32 -14.92
C PRO A 129 -4.91 22.18 -15.11
N LYS A 130 -6.20 22.50 -15.01
CA LYS A 130 -7.29 21.51 -15.17
C LYS A 130 -7.22 20.73 -16.49
N GLU A 131 -6.81 21.39 -17.57
CA GLU A 131 -6.70 20.74 -18.88
C GLU A 131 -5.53 19.75 -18.94
N GLU A 132 -4.41 20.04 -18.30
CA GLU A 132 -3.27 19.11 -18.17
C GLU A 132 -3.68 17.88 -17.32
N SER A 133 -4.40 18.09 -16.23
CA SER A 133 -4.93 17.01 -15.38
C SER A 133 -5.90 16.11 -16.15
N LYS A 134 -6.82 16.68 -16.96
CA LYS A 134 -7.72 15.90 -17.81
C LYS A 134 -6.96 15.13 -18.89
N ALA A 135 -5.93 15.70 -19.48
CA ALA A 135 -5.08 15.02 -20.45
C ALA A 135 -4.36 13.82 -19.79
N LEU A 136 -3.80 14.01 -18.60
CA LEU A 136 -3.15 12.95 -17.82
C LEU A 136 -4.10 11.79 -17.53
N ASN A 137 -5.32 12.08 -17.11
CA ASN A 137 -6.33 11.07 -16.84
C ASN A 137 -6.73 10.29 -18.12
N ARG A 138 -6.88 10.97 -19.26
CA ARG A 138 -7.16 10.31 -20.55
C ARG A 138 -6.02 9.39 -20.96
N ASP A 139 -4.77 9.81 -20.77
CA ASP A 139 -3.61 9.00 -21.09
C ASP A 139 -3.50 7.77 -20.17
N PHE A 140 -3.82 7.92 -18.89
CA PHE A 140 -3.86 6.80 -17.94
C PHE A 140 -4.95 5.78 -18.33
N ILE A 141 -6.15 6.24 -18.65
CA ILE A 141 -7.24 5.34 -19.11
C ILE A 141 -6.85 4.62 -20.41
N ARG A 142 -6.18 5.31 -21.34
CA ARG A 142 -5.68 4.69 -22.57
C ARG A 142 -4.66 3.61 -22.26
N PHE A 143 -3.72 3.90 -21.37
CA PHE A 143 -2.70 2.95 -20.92
C PHE A 143 -3.32 1.66 -20.36
N ILE A 144 -4.30 1.78 -19.44
CA ILE A 144 -5.02 0.62 -18.88
C ILE A 144 -5.73 -0.18 -19.98
N LYS A 145 -6.41 0.50 -20.94
CA LYS A 145 -7.09 -0.18 -22.05
C LYS A 145 -6.12 -0.93 -22.97
N GLU A 146 -4.96 -0.38 -23.23
CA GLU A 146 -3.91 -1.04 -24.04
C GLU A 146 -3.37 -2.29 -23.32
N ASP A 147 -3.13 -2.18 -22.03
CA ASP A 147 -2.64 -3.29 -21.20
C ASP A 147 -3.64 -4.46 -21.17
N LEU A 148 -4.91 -4.17 -20.93
CA LEU A 148 -5.97 -5.18 -20.95
C LEU A 148 -6.13 -5.86 -22.32
N ARG A 149 -5.89 -5.14 -23.44
CA ARG A 149 -5.90 -5.72 -24.79
C ARG A 149 -4.74 -6.67 -25.03
N ILE A 150 -3.56 -6.38 -24.48
CA ILE A 150 -2.37 -7.23 -24.58
C ILE A 150 -2.60 -8.54 -23.84
N PHE A 151 -3.21 -8.49 -22.64
CA PHE A 151 -3.56 -9.72 -21.91
C PHE A 151 -4.54 -10.58 -22.68
N ARG A 152 -5.60 -10.00 -23.25
CA ARG A 152 -6.60 -10.73 -24.03
C ARG A 152 -6.03 -11.42 -25.29
N LYS A 153 -5.07 -10.79 -25.98
CA LYS A 153 -4.41 -11.37 -27.15
C LYS A 153 -3.41 -12.51 -26.84
N LYS A 154 -3.00 -12.68 -25.60
CA LYS A 154 -2.11 -13.77 -25.18
C LYS A 154 -2.87 -15.03 -24.78
N GLU A 155 -4.18 -14.94 -24.60
CA GLU A 155 -5.06 -16.06 -24.26
C GLU A 155 -5.76 -16.66 -25.49
N GLU A 156 -5.68 -16.00 -26.64
CA GLU A 156 -6.09 -16.52 -27.97
C GLU A 156 -4.88 -17.15 -28.69
#